data_a8ab243e39a820d13b60a475a6a1daa9
#
_entry.id   a8ab243e39a820d13b60a475a6a1daa9
#
_cell.length_a   1.000
_cell.length_b   1.000
_cell.length_c   1.000
_cell.angle_alpha   90.00
_cell.angle_beta   90.00
_cell.angle_gamma   90.00
#
_symmetry.space_group_name_H-M   'P 1'
#
loop_
_entity.id
_entity.type
_entity.pdbx_description
1 polymer ?
#
loop_
_entity_poly.entity_id
_entity_poly.type
_entity_poly.pdbx_seq_one_letter_code
_entity_poly.pdbx_strand_id
1 'polypeptide(L)'
;GDTVHFDIVDQAGNMVSATPSGGWLHSSPVIPELGFCLGTRAQMFWLEEGHPAALAPGKRPRTTLSPTLALRDGEPYLGWGSPGGDGQDQWITQFFMRHVHAGMNMQESIDAPAWHSEHFPSSFWPRTARPGVLVVEGRVPKKTVAELERRGHIVEVGPDWSEGRLTAASRDGRRRRAAANARGMQGYAAGR
;
A
#
# COMPACT_ATOMS: atom_id res chain seq x y z
N GLY A 1 -9.35 -8.94 3.37
CA GLY A 1 -9.24 -8.03 2.22
C GLY A 1 -8.82 -8.82 0.99
N ASP A 2 -9.24 -8.35 -0.15
CA ASP A 2 -9.12 -8.99 -1.45
C ASP A 2 -8.13 -8.25 -2.38
N THR A 3 -7.31 -7.35 -1.83
CA THR A 3 -6.29 -6.63 -2.58
C THR A 3 -5.01 -7.44 -2.68
N VAL A 4 -4.44 -7.49 -3.87
CA VAL A 4 -3.08 -7.99 -4.11
C VAL A 4 -2.23 -6.90 -4.75
N HIS A 5 -0.91 -7.06 -4.68
CA HIS A 5 0.03 -6.18 -5.35
C HIS A 5 1.12 -7.00 -6.03
N PHE A 6 1.56 -6.56 -7.20
CA PHE A 6 2.69 -7.16 -7.89
C PHE A 6 3.47 -6.14 -8.71
N ASP A 7 4.77 -6.37 -8.82
CA ASP A 7 5.69 -5.60 -9.65
C ASP A 7 6.43 -6.53 -10.60
N ILE A 8 6.62 -6.09 -11.83
CA ILE A 8 7.31 -6.86 -12.88
C ILE A 8 8.33 -5.97 -13.57
N VAL A 9 9.52 -6.50 -13.80
CA VAL A 9 10.55 -5.89 -14.67
C VAL A 9 10.96 -6.94 -15.70
N ASP A 10 10.72 -6.67 -16.97
CA ASP A 10 11.07 -7.59 -18.05
C ASP A 10 12.54 -7.47 -18.50
N GLN A 11 12.92 -8.28 -19.48
CA GLN A 11 14.27 -8.27 -20.04
C GLN A 11 14.61 -6.98 -20.77
N ALA A 12 13.64 -6.35 -21.43
CA ALA A 12 13.81 -5.08 -22.12
C ALA A 12 13.89 -3.89 -21.15
N GLY A 13 13.51 -4.10 -19.87
CA GLY A 13 13.48 -3.06 -18.84
C GLY A 13 12.15 -2.35 -18.72
N ASN A 14 11.10 -2.85 -19.37
CA ASN A 14 9.75 -2.39 -19.11
C ASN A 14 9.37 -2.72 -17.68
N MET A 15 8.64 -1.82 -17.03
CA MET A 15 8.25 -1.95 -15.64
C MET A 15 6.75 -1.79 -15.47
N VAL A 16 6.16 -2.67 -14.67
CA VAL A 16 4.74 -2.62 -14.28
C VAL A 16 4.66 -2.70 -12.77
N SER A 17 3.84 -1.85 -12.18
CA SER A 17 3.40 -1.92 -10.80
C SER A 17 1.87 -1.92 -10.78
N ALA A 18 1.25 -2.91 -10.16
CA ALA A 18 -0.20 -3.06 -10.19
C ALA A 18 -0.77 -3.52 -8.85
N THR A 19 -1.89 -2.90 -8.47
CA THR A 19 -2.61 -3.21 -7.23
C THR A 19 -4.09 -3.48 -7.54
N PRO A 20 -4.45 -4.65 -8.09
CA PRO A 20 -5.84 -5.00 -8.33
C PRO A 20 -6.58 -5.28 -7.02
N SER A 21 -7.84 -4.82 -6.95
CA SER A 21 -8.71 -4.98 -5.78
C SER A 21 -10.17 -4.69 -6.12
N GLY A 22 -11.07 -5.38 -5.43
CA GLY A 22 -12.50 -5.31 -5.69
C GLY A 22 -12.90 -5.97 -7.02
N GLY A 23 -14.18 -6.24 -7.21
CA GLY A 23 -14.62 -6.91 -8.43
C GLY A 23 -14.28 -8.39 -8.49
N TRP A 24 -14.24 -9.05 -7.35
CA TRP A 24 -14.07 -10.51 -7.26
C TRP A 24 -15.39 -11.24 -7.35
N LEU A 25 -15.39 -12.47 -7.88
CA LEU A 25 -16.61 -13.27 -8.08
C LEU A 25 -17.50 -13.39 -6.85
N HIS A 26 -16.92 -13.40 -5.66
CA HIS A 26 -17.66 -13.51 -4.40
C HIS A 26 -18.23 -12.17 -3.90
N SER A 27 -17.87 -11.04 -4.49
CA SER A 27 -18.24 -9.71 -4.00
C SER A 27 -18.91 -8.82 -5.06
N SER A 28 -18.95 -9.23 -6.33
CA SER A 28 -19.42 -8.38 -7.41
C SER A 28 -19.99 -9.19 -8.57
N PRO A 29 -21.03 -8.68 -9.25
CA PRO A 29 -21.55 -9.34 -10.45
C PRO A 29 -20.52 -9.34 -11.58
N VAL A 30 -20.52 -10.41 -12.35
CA VAL A 30 -19.75 -10.50 -13.61
C VAL A 30 -20.43 -9.65 -14.67
N ILE A 31 -19.63 -8.95 -15.46
CA ILE A 31 -20.08 -8.25 -16.67
C ILE A 31 -19.70 -9.16 -17.84
N PRO A 32 -20.64 -9.91 -18.43
CA PRO A 32 -20.34 -10.96 -19.42
C PRO A 32 -19.59 -10.44 -20.64
N GLU A 33 -19.97 -9.27 -21.12
CA GLU A 33 -19.40 -8.63 -22.32
C GLU A 33 -17.94 -8.20 -22.13
N LEU A 34 -17.50 -8.00 -20.89
CA LEU A 34 -16.15 -7.58 -20.53
C LEU A 34 -15.30 -8.72 -19.99
N GLY A 35 -15.91 -9.84 -19.56
CA GLY A 35 -15.22 -11.00 -19.01
C GLY A 35 -14.63 -10.80 -17.63
N PHE A 36 -15.05 -9.76 -16.87
CA PHE A 36 -14.60 -9.51 -15.50
C PHE A 36 -15.71 -8.98 -14.60
N CYS A 37 -15.45 -8.94 -13.30
CA CYS A 37 -16.43 -8.49 -12.31
C CYS A 37 -16.46 -6.97 -12.20
N LEU A 38 -17.64 -6.42 -11.91
CA LEU A 38 -17.81 -4.99 -11.62
C LEU A 38 -16.95 -4.59 -10.41
N GLY A 39 -16.21 -3.51 -10.54
CA GLY A 39 -15.40 -2.96 -9.44
C GLY A 39 -16.25 -2.42 -8.30
N THR A 40 -15.81 -2.63 -7.05
CA THR A 40 -16.52 -2.22 -5.83
C THR A 40 -16.23 -0.78 -5.39
N ARG A 41 -15.52 0.01 -6.21
CA ARG A 41 -15.03 1.35 -5.80
C ARG A 41 -16.13 2.41 -5.66
N ALA A 42 -17.35 2.15 -6.08
CA ALA A 42 -18.50 3.02 -5.80
C ALA A 42 -18.70 3.27 -4.29
N GLN A 43 -18.30 2.32 -3.43
CA GLN A 43 -18.31 2.48 -1.96
C GLN A 43 -17.45 3.65 -1.46
N MET A 44 -16.54 4.17 -2.28
CA MET A 44 -15.67 5.31 -1.93
C MET A 44 -16.36 6.67 -2.10
N PHE A 45 -17.51 6.73 -2.76
CA PHE A 45 -18.28 7.96 -2.85
C PHE A 45 -18.88 8.35 -1.49
N TRP A 46 -19.03 9.66 -1.32
CA TRP A 46 -19.76 10.24 -0.22
C TRP A 46 -21.19 10.53 -0.64
N LEU A 47 -22.13 10.46 0.29
CA LEU A 47 -23.52 10.82 0.05
C LEU A 47 -23.84 12.25 0.51
N GLU A 48 -22.86 12.93 1.08
CA GLU A 48 -22.96 14.31 1.50
C GLU A 48 -22.90 15.24 0.30
N GLU A 49 -23.97 16.03 0.14
CA GLU A 49 -24.07 17.01 -0.94
C GLU A 49 -22.99 18.09 -0.82
N GLY A 50 -22.36 18.44 -1.94
CA GLY A 50 -21.26 19.42 -1.96
C GLY A 50 -19.90 18.85 -1.58
N HIS A 51 -19.80 17.63 -1.04
CA HIS A 51 -18.51 17.01 -0.76
C HIS A 51 -17.74 16.73 -2.08
N PRO A 52 -16.42 17.01 -2.15
CA PRO A 52 -15.64 16.79 -3.37
C PRO A 52 -15.72 15.36 -3.93
N ALA A 53 -15.92 14.35 -3.09
CA ALA A 53 -16.10 12.96 -3.47
C ALA A 53 -17.59 12.52 -3.45
N ALA A 54 -18.55 13.44 -3.49
CA ALA A 54 -19.98 13.11 -3.56
C ALA A 54 -20.30 12.30 -4.82
N LEU A 55 -21.24 11.36 -4.69
CA LEU A 55 -21.74 10.56 -5.80
C LEU A 55 -22.41 11.48 -6.84
N ALA A 56 -21.98 11.38 -8.08
CA ALA A 56 -22.57 12.12 -9.20
C ALA A 56 -22.40 11.34 -10.52
N PRO A 57 -23.31 11.52 -11.48
CA PRO A 57 -23.17 10.92 -12.81
C PRO A 57 -21.85 11.28 -13.48
N GLY A 58 -21.22 10.31 -14.15
CA GLY A 58 -19.97 10.51 -14.89
C GLY A 58 -18.72 10.71 -14.00
N LYS A 59 -18.86 10.70 -12.67
CA LYS A 59 -17.76 10.92 -11.74
C LYS A 59 -17.04 9.61 -11.42
N ARG A 60 -15.71 9.65 -11.42
CA ARG A 60 -14.88 8.52 -11.02
C ARG A 60 -14.70 8.52 -9.50
N PRO A 61 -14.90 7.37 -8.81
CA PRO A 61 -14.60 7.27 -7.38
C PRO A 61 -13.10 7.38 -7.12
N ARG A 62 -12.74 7.81 -5.92
CA ARG A 62 -11.36 7.68 -5.44
C ARG A 62 -11.01 6.20 -5.19
N THR A 63 -9.75 5.91 -5.01
CA THR A 63 -9.25 4.59 -4.63
C THR A 63 -8.21 4.71 -3.52
N THR A 64 -8.00 3.64 -2.77
CA THR A 64 -6.87 3.46 -1.85
C THR A 64 -5.69 2.76 -2.52
N LEU A 65 -5.85 2.35 -3.79
CA LEU A 65 -4.84 1.58 -4.51
C LEU A 65 -3.70 2.49 -4.96
N SER A 66 -2.49 2.16 -4.56
CA SER A 66 -1.30 2.98 -4.71
C SER A 66 -0.14 2.22 -5.36
N PRO A 67 -0.34 1.65 -6.58
CA PRO A 67 0.80 1.14 -7.33
C PRO A 67 1.72 2.29 -7.68
N THR A 68 3.02 2.12 -7.46
CA THR A 68 3.98 3.23 -7.56
C THR A 68 5.16 2.85 -8.43
N LEU A 69 5.58 3.79 -9.28
CA LEU A 69 6.77 3.70 -10.10
C LEU A 69 7.66 4.92 -9.87
N ALA A 70 8.97 4.71 -9.81
CA ALA A 70 9.95 5.78 -9.79
C ALA A 70 10.91 5.67 -10.97
N LEU A 71 11.25 6.82 -11.50
CA LEU A 71 12.33 6.99 -12.46
C LEU A 71 13.57 7.53 -11.75
N ARG A 72 14.73 7.14 -12.22
CA ARG A 72 16.02 7.73 -11.84
C ARG A 72 16.70 8.21 -13.11
N ASP A 73 16.99 9.50 -13.18
CA ASP A 73 17.61 10.14 -14.36
C ASP A 73 16.86 9.86 -15.68
N GLY A 74 15.51 9.82 -15.60
CA GLY A 74 14.63 9.56 -16.73
C GLY A 74 14.41 8.07 -17.05
N GLU A 75 15.12 7.16 -16.42
CA GLU A 75 15.03 5.72 -16.65
C GLU A 75 14.17 5.00 -15.59
N PRO A 76 13.40 3.95 -15.95
CA PRO A 76 12.69 3.13 -14.99
C PRO A 76 13.63 2.55 -13.94
N TYR A 77 13.33 2.80 -12.67
CA TYR A 77 14.20 2.42 -11.57
C TYR A 77 13.54 1.45 -10.59
N LEU A 78 12.36 1.78 -10.10
CA LEU A 78 11.74 1.07 -8.99
C LEU A 78 10.21 1.03 -9.15
N GLY A 79 9.62 -0.16 -9.03
CA GLY A 79 8.19 -0.37 -8.83
C GLY A 79 7.96 -0.96 -7.44
N TRP A 80 6.92 -0.49 -6.74
CA TRP A 80 6.57 -1.03 -5.41
C TRP A 80 5.14 -0.70 -5.01
N GLY A 81 4.63 -1.45 -4.04
CA GLY A 81 3.32 -1.21 -3.45
C GLY A 81 2.95 -2.22 -2.38
N SER A 82 1.74 -2.09 -1.88
CA SER A 82 1.19 -2.95 -0.82
C SER A 82 -0.32 -3.06 -0.96
N PRO A 83 -0.95 -4.20 -0.69
CA PRO A 83 -2.35 -4.22 -0.28
C PRO A 83 -2.51 -3.62 1.11
N GLY A 84 -3.75 -3.23 1.50
CA GLY A 84 -4.04 -2.83 2.88
C GLY A 84 -4.83 -1.54 3.06
N GLY A 85 -5.76 -1.22 2.15
CA GLY A 85 -6.68 -0.10 2.30
C GLY A 85 -5.97 1.23 2.52
N ASP A 86 -6.35 1.98 3.55
CA ASP A 86 -5.80 3.31 3.87
C ASP A 86 -4.37 3.27 4.44
N GLY A 87 -3.83 2.10 4.75
CA GLY A 87 -2.43 1.94 5.14
C GLY A 87 -1.45 1.94 3.96
N GLN A 88 -1.93 1.71 2.74
CA GLN A 88 -1.07 1.55 1.56
C GLN A 88 -0.14 2.74 1.35
N ASP A 89 -0.66 3.96 1.30
CA ASP A 89 0.11 5.18 1.07
C ASP A 89 1.19 5.39 2.13
N GLN A 90 0.88 5.03 3.36
CA GLN A 90 1.78 5.20 4.50
C GLN A 90 2.94 4.21 4.43
N TRP A 91 2.67 2.93 4.16
CA TRP A 91 3.70 1.89 4.09
C TRP A 91 4.61 2.05 2.86
N ILE A 92 4.05 2.39 1.68
CA ILE A 92 4.86 2.61 0.49
C ILE A 92 5.78 3.82 0.64
N THR A 93 5.33 4.87 1.37
CA THR A 93 6.15 6.03 1.70
C THR A 93 7.28 5.66 2.65
N GLN A 94 7.01 4.87 3.70
CA GLN A 94 8.05 4.39 4.62
C GLN A 94 9.12 3.57 3.90
N PHE A 95 8.71 2.66 3.01
CA PHE A 95 9.64 1.89 2.18
C PHE A 95 10.53 2.82 1.33
N PHE A 96 9.92 3.76 0.62
CA PHE A 96 10.66 4.70 -0.24
C PHE A 96 11.68 5.52 0.55
N MET A 97 11.27 6.09 1.68
CA MET A 97 12.17 6.86 2.55
C MET A 97 13.36 6.04 3.04
N ARG A 98 13.12 4.80 3.43
CA ARG A 98 14.18 3.87 3.89
C ARG A 98 15.12 3.49 2.76
N HIS A 99 14.57 3.12 1.60
CA HIS A 99 15.37 2.65 0.48
C HIS A 99 16.16 3.79 -0.18
N VAL A 100 15.50 4.90 -0.48
CA VAL A 100 16.11 5.99 -1.28
C VAL A 100 16.91 6.96 -0.42
N HIS A 101 16.41 7.33 0.76
CA HIS A 101 17.04 8.36 1.59
C HIS A 101 17.91 7.78 2.72
N ALA A 102 17.53 6.65 3.31
CA ALA A 102 18.33 6.02 4.36
C ALA A 102 19.31 4.96 3.83
N GLY A 103 19.31 4.66 2.53
CA GLY A 103 20.25 3.75 1.88
C GLY A 103 20.06 2.26 2.20
N MET A 104 18.94 1.88 2.80
CA MET A 104 18.63 0.47 3.06
C MET A 104 18.37 -0.26 1.75
N ASN A 105 18.78 -1.53 1.64
CA ASN A 105 18.37 -2.33 0.49
C ASN A 105 16.85 -2.59 0.51
N MET A 106 16.28 -3.07 -0.61
CA MET A 106 14.82 -3.25 -0.71
C MET A 106 14.26 -4.20 0.35
N GLN A 107 14.94 -5.32 0.61
CA GLN A 107 14.47 -6.30 1.59
C GLN A 107 14.55 -5.74 3.02
N GLU A 108 15.65 -5.10 3.37
CA GLU A 108 15.78 -4.40 4.68
C GLU A 108 14.70 -3.36 4.87
N SER A 109 14.38 -2.58 3.82
CA SER A 109 13.34 -1.55 3.86
C SER A 109 11.94 -2.13 4.06
N ILE A 110 11.67 -3.30 3.45
CA ILE A 110 10.42 -4.04 3.60
C ILE A 110 10.31 -4.68 4.99
N ASP A 111 11.40 -5.25 5.49
CA ASP A 111 11.42 -6.00 6.74
C ASP A 111 11.48 -5.09 7.98
N ALA A 112 11.89 -3.84 7.83
CA ALA A 112 11.91 -2.89 8.94
C ALA A 112 10.52 -2.74 9.59
N PRO A 113 10.43 -2.55 10.92
CA PRO A 113 9.16 -2.37 11.63
C PRO A 113 8.34 -1.24 11.01
N ALA A 114 7.07 -1.51 10.72
CA ALA A 114 6.19 -0.56 10.07
C ALA A 114 5.08 -0.07 11.03
N TRP A 115 4.38 0.96 10.59
CA TRP A 115 3.33 1.62 11.35
C TRP A 115 2.34 2.31 10.41
N HIS A 116 1.15 2.65 10.91
CA HIS A 116 0.23 3.56 10.23
C HIS A 116 -0.52 4.43 11.23
N SER A 117 -1.01 5.58 10.76
CA SER A 117 -1.87 6.49 11.51
C SER A 117 -3.33 6.28 11.11
N GLU A 118 -4.23 6.34 12.09
CA GLU A 118 -5.68 6.34 11.86
C GLU A 118 -6.30 7.72 12.08
N HIS A 119 -5.49 8.77 11.99
CA HIS A 119 -5.91 10.15 12.25
C HIS A 119 -7.01 10.63 11.31
N PHE A 120 -6.99 10.24 10.05
CA PHE A 120 -7.96 10.64 9.04
C PHE A 120 -9.14 9.68 8.95
N PRO A 121 -10.31 10.15 8.48
CA PRO A 121 -11.46 9.28 8.25
C PRO A 121 -11.12 8.13 7.28
N SER A 122 -11.54 6.92 7.65
CA SER A 122 -11.40 5.76 6.79
C SER A 122 -12.07 5.99 5.44
N SER A 123 -11.47 5.46 4.38
CA SER A 123 -12.06 5.45 3.04
C SER A 123 -13.33 4.58 2.95
N PHE A 124 -13.51 3.70 3.92
CA PHE A 124 -14.62 2.73 3.98
C PHE A 124 -15.65 3.16 5.01
N TRP A 125 -16.92 2.85 4.74
CA TRP A 125 -18.00 3.04 5.70
C TRP A 125 -17.72 2.23 7.00
N PRO A 126 -17.97 2.79 8.20
CA PRO A 126 -18.62 4.07 8.54
C PRO A 126 -17.69 5.29 8.56
N ARG A 127 -16.50 5.24 7.96
CA ARG A 127 -15.52 6.34 7.86
C ARG A 127 -15.01 6.82 9.22
N THR A 128 -14.80 5.89 10.12
CA THR A 128 -14.26 6.15 11.45
C THR A 128 -12.91 6.84 11.33
N ALA A 129 -12.72 7.88 12.14
CA ALA A 129 -11.44 8.53 12.36
C ALA A 129 -11.02 8.33 13.82
N ARG A 130 -9.73 8.18 14.05
CA ARG A 130 -9.14 8.06 15.39
C ARG A 130 -7.99 9.07 15.54
N PRO A 131 -8.31 10.36 15.78
CA PRO A 131 -7.31 11.41 15.85
C PRO A 131 -6.21 11.12 16.88
N GLY A 132 -4.95 11.26 16.46
CA GLY A 132 -3.80 11.01 17.31
C GLY A 132 -3.37 9.55 17.45
N VAL A 133 -4.18 8.60 16.96
CA VAL A 133 -3.84 7.17 17.03
C VAL A 133 -2.78 6.80 16.00
N LEU A 134 -1.77 6.08 16.49
CA LEU A 134 -0.67 5.51 15.72
C LEU A 134 -0.57 4.01 16.06
N VAL A 135 -0.80 3.16 15.07
CA VAL A 135 -0.64 1.70 15.20
C VAL A 135 0.78 1.33 14.76
N VAL A 136 1.51 0.61 15.59
CA VAL A 136 2.90 0.22 15.32
C VAL A 136 3.09 -1.28 15.50
N GLU A 137 3.98 -1.88 14.72
CA GLU A 137 4.37 -3.28 14.96
C GLU A 137 5.05 -3.48 16.31
N GLY A 138 4.89 -4.64 16.93
CA GLY A 138 5.53 -5.03 18.20
C GLY A 138 7.06 -4.98 18.17
N ARG A 139 7.65 -5.01 16.98
CA ARG A 139 9.10 -4.89 16.74
C ARG A 139 9.63 -3.45 16.85
N VAL A 140 8.75 -2.44 16.95
CA VAL A 140 9.19 -1.06 17.18
C VAL A 140 9.81 -0.95 18.58
N PRO A 141 11.01 -0.35 18.72
CA PRO A 141 11.68 -0.27 20.01
C PRO A 141 10.83 0.43 21.07
N LYS A 142 10.73 -0.14 22.26
CA LYS A 142 9.96 0.42 23.41
C LYS A 142 10.28 1.88 23.69
N LYS A 143 11.56 2.28 23.56
CA LYS A 143 11.97 3.67 23.72
C LYS A 143 11.35 4.62 22.69
N THR A 144 11.11 4.12 21.46
CA THR A 144 10.45 4.89 20.40
C THR A 144 8.98 5.03 20.71
N VAL A 145 8.31 3.97 21.16
CA VAL A 145 6.91 4.00 21.60
C VAL A 145 6.74 5.04 22.72
N ALA A 146 7.53 4.97 23.78
CA ALA A 146 7.48 5.91 24.89
C ALA A 146 7.72 7.37 24.46
N GLU A 147 8.61 7.61 23.51
CA GLU A 147 8.85 8.95 22.98
C GLU A 147 7.67 9.47 22.14
N LEU A 148 7.01 8.61 21.35
CA LEU A 148 5.81 8.97 20.60
C LEU A 148 4.65 9.32 21.54
N GLU A 149 4.43 8.54 22.60
CA GLU A 149 3.45 8.82 23.65
C GLU A 149 3.74 10.16 24.35
N ARG A 150 5.01 10.40 24.68
CA ARG A 150 5.44 11.69 25.28
C ARG A 150 5.15 12.89 24.37
N ARG A 151 5.15 12.69 23.04
CA ARG A 151 4.78 13.71 22.04
C ARG A 151 3.27 13.85 21.84
N GLY A 152 2.45 13.08 22.54
CA GLY A 152 1.00 13.16 22.51
C GLY A 152 0.31 12.19 21.54
N HIS A 153 1.02 11.20 20.97
CA HIS A 153 0.38 10.15 20.22
C HIS A 153 -0.28 9.12 21.13
N ILE A 154 -1.40 8.59 20.69
CA ILE A 154 -2.02 7.39 21.28
C ILE A 154 -1.43 6.20 20.52
N VAL A 155 -0.45 5.52 21.13
CA VAL A 155 0.26 4.43 20.45
C VAL A 155 -0.40 3.10 20.75
N GLU A 156 -0.81 2.37 19.71
CA GLU A 156 -1.29 1.00 19.81
C GLU A 156 -0.23 0.06 19.23
N VAL A 157 0.24 -0.85 20.07
CA VAL A 157 1.26 -1.83 19.67
C VAL A 157 0.57 -3.11 19.21
N GLY A 158 0.64 -3.38 17.93
CA GLY A 158 0.14 -4.59 17.29
C GLY A 158 1.13 -5.76 17.39
N PRO A 159 0.75 -6.91 16.83
CA PRO A 159 1.66 -8.05 16.72
C PRO A 159 2.91 -7.72 15.89
N ASP A 160 3.94 -8.55 16.05
CA ASP A 160 5.11 -8.52 15.19
C ASP A 160 4.68 -8.82 13.74
N TRP A 161 5.27 -8.10 12.76
CA TRP A 161 4.99 -8.31 11.34
C TRP A 161 3.53 -8.06 10.93
N SER A 162 2.81 -7.19 11.62
CA SER A 162 1.39 -6.91 11.35
C SER A 162 1.16 -5.84 10.28
N GLU A 163 2.13 -4.98 10.00
CA GLU A 163 1.97 -3.77 9.22
C GLU A 163 2.55 -3.87 7.80
N GLY A 164 1.71 -3.61 6.80
CA GLY A 164 2.10 -3.63 5.40
C GLY A 164 2.33 -5.02 4.81
N ARG A 165 2.25 -5.11 3.49
CA ARG A 165 2.55 -6.33 2.71
C ARG A 165 3.26 -5.94 1.42
N LEU A 166 4.36 -5.22 1.60
CA LEU A 166 5.13 -4.63 0.52
C LEU A 166 5.77 -5.67 -0.40
N THR A 167 5.72 -5.43 -1.69
CA THR A 167 6.62 -5.99 -2.68
C THR A 167 7.29 -4.89 -3.47
N ALA A 168 8.42 -5.19 -4.08
CA ALA A 168 9.15 -4.25 -4.91
C ALA A 168 9.97 -4.97 -5.97
N ALA A 169 10.10 -4.35 -7.13
CA ALA A 169 11.02 -4.75 -8.18
C ALA A 169 11.83 -3.55 -8.67
N SER A 170 13.12 -3.72 -8.92
CA SER A 170 13.99 -2.65 -9.38
C SER A 170 14.87 -3.06 -10.54
N ARG A 171 15.27 -2.04 -11.31
CA ARG A 171 16.27 -2.13 -12.37
C ARG A 171 17.41 -1.16 -12.09
N ASP A 172 18.64 -1.62 -12.29
CA ASP A 172 19.85 -0.80 -12.23
C ASP A 172 20.78 -1.30 -13.35
N GLY A 173 20.79 -0.61 -14.46
CA GLY A 173 21.41 -1.07 -15.68
C GLY A 173 20.84 -2.43 -16.14
N ARG A 174 21.67 -3.46 -16.19
CA ARG A 174 21.25 -4.83 -16.53
C ARG A 174 20.77 -5.65 -15.31
N ARG A 175 21.01 -5.15 -14.10
CA ARG A 175 20.66 -5.88 -12.89
C ARG A 175 19.21 -5.64 -12.52
N ARG A 176 18.46 -6.72 -12.36
CA ARG A 176 17.09 -6.72 -11.85
C ARG A 176 17.08 -7.33 -10.46
N ARG A 177 16.28 -6.77 -9.57
CA ARG A 177 16.11 -7.26 -8.20
C ARG A 177 14.63 -7.27 -7.86
N ALA A 178 14.24 -8.21 -7.02
CA ALA A 178 12.91 -8.25 -6.42
C ALA A 178 13.03 -8.49 -4.93
N ALA A 179 12.08 -7.96 -4.18
CA ALA A 179 11.95 -8.16 -2.75
C ALA A 179 10.48 -8.30 -2.37
N ALA A 180 10.19 -9.11 -1.37
CA ALA A 180 8.84 -9.37 -0.92
C ALA A 180 8.78 -9.50 0.60
N ASN A 181 7.65 -9.11 1.17
CA ASN A 181 7.45 -9.16 2.62
C ASN A 181 7.27 -10.60 3.13
N ALA A 182 7.67 -10.81 4.39
CA ALA A 182 7.41 -12.06 5.10
C ALA A 182 6.04 -12.06 5.81
N ARG A 183 5.33 -10.92 5.84
CA ARG A 183 4.08 -10.73 6.56
C ARG A 183 2.94 -11.52 5.91
N GLY A 184 2.28 -12.33 6.71
CA GLY A 184 1.19 -13.18 6.23
C GLY A 184 1.62 -14.33 5.30
N MET A 185 2.93 -14.56 5.10
CA MET A 185 3.51 -15.63 4.28
C MET A 185 2.95 -15.68 2.84
N GLN A 186 2.65 -14.52 2.25
CA GLN A 186 1.99 -14.37 0.95
C GLN A 186 2.80 -13.57 -0.08
N GLY A 187 4.03 -13.19 0.26
CA GLY A 187 4.90 -12.43 -0.62
C GLY A 187 5.97 -13.31 -1.27
N TYR A 188 6.16 -13.16 -2.59
CA TYR A 188 7.16 -13.90 -3.35
C TYR A 188 8.01 -12.95 -4.18
N ALA A 189 9.32 -13.17 -4.18
CA ALA A 189 10.26 -12.54 -5.10
C ALA A 189 10.87 -13.64 -5.97
N ALA A 190 10.72 -13.52 -7.28
CA ALA A 190 11.21 -14.50 -8.24
C ALA A 190 11.94 -13.83 -9.40
N GLY A 191 12.94 -14.49 -9.99
CA GLY A 191 13.67 -14.05 -11.16
C GLY A 191 14.14 -15.22 -12.02
N ARG A 192 14.35 -14.93 -13.30
CA ARG A 192 14.92 -15.86 -14.29
C ARG A 192 16.13 -15.24 -14.95
#